data_dd46231ed0eb2ea1d97cbad6b937318a
#
_entry.id   dd46231ed0eb2ea1d97cbad6b937318a
#
_cell.length_a   1.000
_cell.length_b   1.000
_cell.length_c   1.000
_cell.angle_alpha   90.00
_cell.angle_beta   90.00
_cell.angle_gamma   90.00
#
_symmetry.space_group_name_H-M   'P 1'
#
loop_
_entity.id
_entity.type
_entity.pdbx_description
1 polymer ?
#
loop_
_entity_poly.entity_id
_entity_poly.type
_entity_poly.pdbx_seq_one_letter_code
_entity_poly.pdbx_strand_id
1 'polypeptide(L)'
;HPTTKMCIRLLEKYVESEKDIVLDLGCGSGNLSIAAALCGSESVKGVDIDPDAAAASLENAEKNHLTDRIEIRQGDVTKGLGFTADIIVANLIADLIIGLSGDIAKHLSGRKIFISSGILAEKCDKVVSALEEDGFCILEILEEEEWCAVAAQLKA
;
A
#
# COMPACT_ATOMS: atom_id res chain seq x y z
N HIS A 1 -4.89 -15.01 3.01
CA HIS A 1 -4.70 -15.05 1.55
C HIS A 1 -3.24 -14.79 1.20
N PRO A 2 -2.69 -15.46 0.18
CA PRO A 2 -1.29 -15.28 -0.22
C PRO A 2 -0.90 -13.82 -0.50
N THR A 3 -1.81 -13.05 -1.10
CA THR A 3 -1.55 -11.64 -1.43
C THR A 3 -1.34 -10.78 -0.19
N THR A 4 -2.12 -11.02 0.86
CA THR A 4 -1.98 -10.32 2.14
C THR A 4 -0.67 -10.71 2.83
N LYS A 5 -0.33 -11.98 2.83
CA LYS A 5 0.94 -12.47 3.41
C LYS A 5 2.15 -11.81 2.76
N MET A 6 2.15 -11.70 1.43
CA MET A 6 3.24 -11.07 0.70
C MET A 6 3.35 -9.58 1.03
N CYS A 7 2.22 -8.88 1.15
CA CYS A 7 2.23 -7.48 1.60
C CYS A 7 2.86 -7.34 2.98
N ILE A 8 2.47 -8.21 3.91
CA ILE A 8 3.00 -8.16 5.28
C ILE A 8 4.51 -8.42 5.30
N ARG A 9 4.99 -9.38 4.54
CA ARG A 9 6.44 -9.64 4.40
C ARG A 9 7.18 -8.41 3.91
N LEU A 10 6.64 -7.74 2.90
CA LEU A 10 7.28 -6.55 2.34
C LEU A 10 7.21 -5.36 3.30
N LEU A 11 6.10 -5.21 4.04
CA LEU A 11 6.02 -4.19 5.08
C LEU A 11 7.06 -4.44 6.18
N GLU A 12 7.20 -5.68 6.64
CA GLU A 12 8.21 -6.04 7.65
C GLU A 12 9.63 -5.70 7.19
N LYS A 13 9.90 -5.87 5.90
CA LYS A 13 11.21 -5.61 5.32
C LYS A 13 11.50 -4.12 5.13
N TYR A 14 10.52 -3.35 4.67
CA TYR A 14 10.75 -1.97 4.22
C TYR A 14 10.32 -0.88 5.21
N VAL A 15 9.44 -1.16 6.15
CA VAL A 15 9.05 -0.16 7.15
C VAL A 15 10.23 0.07 8.11
N GLU A 16 10.68 1.32 8.20
CA GLU A 16 11.61 1.74 9.23
C GLU A 16 10.80 2.21 10.44
N SER A 17 11.04 1.58 11.58
CA SER A 17 10.35 1.89 12.82
C SER A 17 10.51 3.37 13.19
N GLU A 18 9.41 3.99 13.58
CA GLU A 18 9.36 5.38 14.07
C GLU A 18 9.69 6.47 13.05
N LYS A 19 9.94 6.11 11.78
CA LYS A 19 10.27 7.10 10.76
C LYS A 19 9.27 7.18 9.62
N ASP A 20 8.66 6.07 9.26
CA ASP A 20 7.84 6.00 8.05
C ASP A 20 6.38 6.34 8.30
N ILE A 21 5.82 7.09 7.36
CA ILE A 21 4.38 7.27 7.22
C ILE A 21 3.95 6.29 6.13
N VAL A 22 2.98 5.44 6.43
CA VAL A 22 2.47 4.42 5.50
C VAL A 22 1.05 4.79 5.08
N LEU A 23 0.79 4.77 3.77
CA LEU A 23 -0.55 4.87 3.22
C LEU A 23 -1.00 3.49 2.77
N ASP A 24 -2.10 3.01 3.33
CA ASP A 24 -2.78 1.79 2.91
C ASP A 24 -3.90 2.19 1.95
N LEU A 25 -3.64 2.06 0.67
CA LEU A 25 -4.55 2.48 -0.38
C LEU A 25 -5.52 1.36 -0.74
N GLY A 26 -6.83 1.63 -0.58
CA GLY A 26 -7.85 0.59 -0.69
C GLY A 26 -7.84 -0.26 0.56
N CYS A 27 -7.94 0.36 1.74
CA CYS A 27 -7.66 -0.31 3.02
C CYS A 27 -8.63 -1.44 3.40
N GLY A 28 -9.83 -1.47 2.81
CA GLY A 28 -10.78 -2.56 3.05
C GLY A 28 -11.07 -2.78 4.52
N SER A 29 -10.69 -3.93 5.04
CA SER A 29 -10.87 -4.27 6.46
C SER A 29 -9.85 -3.61 7.39
N GLY A 30 -8.78 -3.03 6.83
CA GLY A 30 -7.72 -2.42 7.60
C GLY A 30 -6.60 -3.36 8.05
N ASN A 31 -6.59 -4.60 7.58
CA ASN A 31 -5.57 -5.58 7.98
C ASN A 31 -4.15 -5.11 7.68
N LEU A 32 -3.92 -4.49 6.53
CA LEU A 32 -2.58 -3.99 6.17
C LEU A 32 -2.22 -2.73 6.95
N SER A 33 -3.20 -1.87 7.26
CA SER A 33 -2.98 -0.72 8.12
C SER A 33 -2.52 -1.16 9.51
N ILE A 34 -3.18 -2.18 10.06
CA ILE A 34 -2.81 -2.76 11.35
C ILE A 34 -1.40 -3.37 11.29
N ALA A 35 -1.11 -4.14 10.23
CA ALA A 35 0.20 -4.73 10.05
C ALA A 35 1.31 -3.67 9.98
N ALA A 36 1.09 -2.59 9.25
CA ALA A 36 2.05 -1.49 9.14
C ALA A 36 2.31 -0.82 10.50
N ALA A 37 1.24 -0.59 11.28
CA ALA A 37 1.38 -0.03 12.63
C ALA A 37 2.16 -0.97 13.55
N LEU A 38 1.91 -2.27 13.46
CA LEU A 38 2.63 -3.27 14.25
C LEU A 38 4.09 -3.42 13.83
N CYS A 39 4.44 -3.07 12.59
CA CYS A 39 5.83 -2.99 12.13
C CYS A 39 6.56 -1.77 12.72
N GLY A 40 5.85 -0.89 13.40
CA GLY A 40 6.43 0.25 14.10
C GLY A 40 6.45 1.56 13.32
N SER A 41 5.71 1.68 12.22
CA SER A 41 5.64 2.94 11.47
C SER A 41 5.18 4.10 12.37
N GLU A 42 5.65 5.31 12.09
CA GLU A 42 5.29 6.51 12.85
C GLU A 42 3.78 6.74 12.81
N SER A 43 3.19 6.70 11.63
CA SER A 43 1.75 6.79 11.47
C SER A 43 1.30 6.04 10.22
N VAL A 44 0.05 5.60 10.24
CA VAL A 44 -0.58 4.88 9.13
C VAL A 44 -1.84 5.63 8.73
N LYS A 45 -2.01 5.84 7.44
CA LYS A 45 -3.24 6.41 6.88
C LYS A 45 -3.88 5.37 5.99
N GLY A 46 -5.07 4.92 6.36
CA GLY A 46 -5.86 4.01 5.55
C GLY A 46 -6.89 4.81 4.75
N VAL A 47 -6.98 4.57 3.46
CA VAL A 47 -7.90 5.29 2.58
C VAL A 47 -8.66 4.29 1.72
N ASP A 48 -9.97 4.48 1.62
CA ASP A 48 -10.81 3.70 0.72
C ASP A 48 -11.86 4.61 0.08
N ILE A 49 -12.18 4.33 -1.16
CA ILE A 49 -13.24 5.01 -1.89
C ILE A 49 -14.60 4.68 -1.28
N ASP A 50 -14.76 3.43 -0.79
CA ASP A 50 -15.99 2.94 -0.19
C ASP A 50 -16.09 3.36 1.27
N PRO A 51 -17.11 4.15 1.66
CA PRO A 51 -17.28 4.56 3.05
C PRO A 51 -17.53 3.39 4.00
N ASP A 52 -18.12 2.29 3.53
CA ASP A 52 -18.35 1.10 4.35
C ASP A 52 -17.03 0.40 4.68
N ALA A 53 -16.11 0.35 3.72
CA ALA A 53 -14.77 -0.19 3.94
C ALA A 53 -13.99 0.69 4.92
N ALA A 54 -14.06 2.00 4.77
CA ALA A 54 -13.42 2.93 5.71
C ALA A 54 -13.95 2.75 7.14
N ALA A 55 -15.27 2.57 7.30
CA ALA A 55 -15.89 2.31 8.60
C ALA A 55 -15.41 0.99 9.20
N ALA A 56 -15.31 -0.07 8.39
CA ALA A 56 -14.83 -1.39 8.84
C ALA A 56 -13.36 -1.31 9.29
N SER A 57 -12.52 -0.58 8.54
CA SER A 57 -11.12 -0.35 8.90
C SER A 57 -10.99 0.37 10.25
N LEU A 58 -11.79 1.40 10.45
CA LEU A 58 -11.77 2.16 11.71
C LEU A 58 -12.17 1.27 12.89
N GLU A 59 -13.22 0.46 12.72
CA GLU A 59 -13.67 -0.47 13.75
C GLU A 59 -12.55 -1.45 14.13
N ASN A 60 -11.85 -2.00 13.14
CA ASN A 60 -10.73 -2.91 13.40
C ASN A 60 -9.55 -2.22 14.09
N ALA A 61 -9.25 -0.99 13.72
CA ALA A 61 -8.21 -0.20 14.40
C ALA A 61 -8.57 0.03 15.87
N GLU A 62 -9.84 0.34 16.15
CA GLU A 62 -10.34 0.52 17.52
C GLU A 62 -10.21 -0.78 18.32
N LYS A 63 -10.61 -1.92 17.75
CA LYS A 63 -10.50 -3.23 18.41
C LYS A 63 -9.06 -3.61 18.74
N ASN A 64 -8.10 -3.11 17.99
CA ASN A 64 -6.68 -3.39 18.20
C ASN A 64 -5.96 -2.28 18.98
N HIS A 65 -6.69 -1.27 19.47
CA HIS A 65 -6.14 -0.17 20.26
C HIS A 65 -5.06 0.62 19.51
N LEU A 66 -5.26 0.85 18.21
CA LEU A 66 -4.29 1.51 17.33
C LEU A 66 -4.78 2.85 16.77
N THR A 67 -5.88 3.39 17.30
CA THR A 67 -6.46 4.63 16.77
C THR A 67 -5.57 5.87 16.98
N ASP A 68 -4.60 5.80 17.84
CA ASP A 68 -3.60 6.85 18.02
C ASP A 68 -2.53 6.85 16.91
N ARG A 69 -2.40 5.74 16.17
CA ARG A 69 -1.40 5.58 15.12
C ARG A 69 -2.00 5.39 13.73
N ILE A 70 -3.26 5.02 13.65
CA ILE A 70 -3.96 4.76 12.38
C ILE A 70 -5.08 5.77 12.21
N GLU A 71 -5.01 6.55 11.13
CA GLU A 71 -6.08 7.43 10.69
C GLU A 71 -6.75 6.78 9.47
N ILE A 72 -8.07 6.63 9.52
CA ILE A 72 -8.84 6.03 8.41
C ILE A 72 -9.76 7.10 7.84
N ARG A 73 -9.82 7.20 6.51
CA ARG A 73 -10.80 8.08 5.86
C ARG A 73 -11.23 7.57 4.50
N GLN A 74 -12.38 8.03 4.06
CA GLN A 74 -12.83 7.86 2.69
C GLN A 74 -12.03 8.83 1.80
N GLY A 75 -11.58 8.37 0.64
CA GLY A 75 -10.86 9.22 -0.30
C GLY A 75 -10.57 8.53 -1.61
N ASP A 76 -10.18 9.33 -2.59
CA ASP A 76 -9.86 8.90 -3.94
C ASP A 76 -8.49 9.49 -4.32
N VAL A 77 -7.51 8.59 -4.50
CA VAL A 77 -6.13 9.00 -4.82
C VAL A 77 -6.03 9.77 -6.14
N THR A 78 -6.94 9.53 -7.08
CA THR A 78 -6.95 10.24 -8.36
C THR A 78 -7.31 11.72 -8.23
N LYS A 79 -7.94 12.09 -7.12
CA LYS A 79 -8.37 13.48 -6.83
C LYS A 79 -7.41 14.20 -5.90
N GLY A 80 -6.35 13.51 -5.46
CA GLY A 80 -5.41 14.02 -4.47
C GLY A 80 -5.92 13.87 -3.05
N LEU A 81 -5.01 13.42 -2.17
CA LEU A 81 -5.35 13.15 -0.77
C LEU A 81 -4.90 14.26 0.17
N GLY A 82 -4.09 15.20 -0.33
CA GLY A 82 -3.59 16.32 0.48
C GLY A 82 -2.42 15.99 1.39
N PHE A 83 -1.84 14.80 1.26
CA PHE A 83 -0.65 14.38 2.00
C PHE A 83 0.18 13.41 1.16
N THR A 84 1.41 13.16 1.60
CA THR A 84 2.30 12.17 1.01
C THR A 84 2.75 11.17 2.07
N ALA A 85 3.24 10.02 1.63
CA ALA A 85 3.72 8.96 2.50
C ALA A 85 5.08 8.44 2.03
N ASP A 86 5.85 7.89 2.96
CA ASP A 86 7.13 7.24 2.64
C ASP A 86 6.91 5.91 1.95
N ILE A 87 5.87 5.19 2.36
CA ILE A 87 5.51 3.89 1.82
C ILE A 87 4.02 3.90 1.50
N ILE A 88 3.66 3.46 0.29
CA ILE A 88 2.27 3.18 -0.07
C ILE A 88 2.15 1.69 -0.28
N VAL A 89 1.18 1.06 0.36
CA VAL A 89 0.85 -0.34 0.16
C VAL A 89 -0.54 -0.45 -0.45
N ALA A 90 -0.70 -1.29 -1.47
CA ALA A 90 -1.98 -1.50 -2.14
C ALA A 90 -2.13 -2.97 -2.51
N ASN A 91 -3.16 -3.61 -1.98
CA ASN A 91 -3.53 -4.97 -2.33
C ASN A 91 -4.73 -4.91 -3.27
N LEU A 92 -4.45 -4.66 -4.55
CA LEU A 92 -5.45 -4.40 -5.58
C LEU A 92 -5.14 -5.24 -6.83
N ILE A 93 -6.16 -5.48 -7.66
CA ILE A 93 -5.95 -6.21 -8.91
C ILE A 93 -5.03 -5.42 -9.85
N ALA A 94 -4.36 -6.14 -10.75
CA ALA A 94 -3.33 -5.58 -11.65
C ALA A 94 -3.81 -4.35 -12.42
N ASP A 95 -5.00 -4.42 -13.00
CA ASP A 95 -5.54 -3.33 -13.81
C ASP A 95 -5.72 -2.04 -13.02
N LEU A 96 -6.12 -2.13 -11.75
CA LEU A 96 -6.24 -0.97 -10.87
C LEU A 96 -4.86 -0.39 -10.55
N ILE A 97 -3.88 -1.24 -10.25
CA ILE A 97 -2.53 -0.78 -9.97
C ILE A 97 -1.94 -0.05 -11.18
N ILE A 98 -2.10 -0.61 -12.36
CA ILE A 98 -1.62 0.00 -13.61
C ILE A 98 -2.29 1.36 -13.82
N GLY A 99 -3.60 1.46 -13.63
CA GLY A 99 -4.32 2.71 -13.81
C GLY A 99 -4.00 3.78 -12.76
N LEU A 100 -3.58 3.38 -11.58
CA LEU A 100 -3.32 4.29 -10.45
C LEU A 100 -1.84 4.63 -10.26
N SER A 101 -0.92 3.97 -10.97
CA SER A 101 0.52 4.10 -10.69
C SER A 101 1.04 5.54 -10.78
N GLY A 102 0.55 6.32 -11.71
CA GLY A 102 0.91 7.73 -11.83
C GLY A 102 0.42 8.58 -10.66
N ASP A 103 -0.80 8.34 -10.21
CA ASP A 103 -1.37 9.03 -9.04
C ASP A 103 -0.66 8.58 -7.76
N ILE A 104 -0.33 7.30 -7.65
CA ILE A 104 0.44 6.77 -6.53
C ILE A 104 1.79 7.47 -6.45
N ALA A 105 2.48 7.63 -7.57
CA ALA A 105 3.78 8.32 -7.63
C ALA A 105 3.70 9.73 -7.04
N LYS A 106 2.61 10.44 -7.30
CA LYS A 106 2.40 11.81 -6.79
C LYS A 106 2.20 11.89 -5.28
N HIS A 107 1.89 10.78 -4.64
CA HIS A 107 1.63 10.71 -3.19
C HIS A 107 2.81 10.14 -2.41
N LEU A 108 3.95 9.90 -3.06
CA LEU A 108 5.16 9.38 -2.42
C LEU A 108 6.16 10.49 -2.09
N SER A 109 6.76 10.38 -0.91
CA SER A 109 7.83 11.27 -0.44
C SER A 109 8.88 10.45 0.31
N GLY A 110 9.94 11.08 0.77
CA GLY A 110 11.00 10.40 1.51
C GLY A 110 11.64 9.29 0.72
N ARG A 111 11.56 8.05 1.21
CA ARG A 111 12.11 6.88 0.53
C ARG A 111 11.31 6.45 -0.70
N LYS A 112 10.05 6.87 -0.81
CA LYS A 112 9.21 6.68 -1.99
C LYS A 112 9.04 5.21 -2.40
N ILE A 113 8.69 4.36 -1.45
CA ILE A 113 8.51 2.93 -1.68
C ILE A 113 7.04 2.61 -1.93
N PHE A 114 6.77 1.84 -2.97
CA PHE A 114 5.44 1.33 -3.28
C PHE A 114 5.46 -0.20 -3.22
N ILE A 115 4.55 -0.74 -2.40
CA ILE A 115 4.34 -2.18 -2.25
C ILE A 115 2.98 -2.51 -2.83
N SER A 116 2.95 -3.34 -3.88
CA SER A 116 1.71 -3.76 -4.52
C SER A 116 1.56 -5.28 -4.48
N SER A 117 0.33 -5.75 -4.27
CA SER A 117 -0.02 -7.16 -4.29
C SER A 117 -1.44 -7.33 -4.83
N GLY A 118 -1.95 -8.55 -4.85
CA GLY A 118 -3.25 -8.83 -5.46
C GLY A 118 -3.13 -9.03 -6.97
N ILE A 119 -1.92 -9.23 -7.47
CA ILE A 119 -1.59 -9.33 -8.88
C ILE A 119 -1.49 -10.79 -9.27
N LEU A 120 -2.26 -11.22 -10.27
CA LEU A 120 -2.05 -12.53 -10.84
C LEU A 120 -0.64 -12.61 -11.45
N ALA A 121 0.06 -13.71 -11.21
CA ALA A 121 1.44 -13.88 -11.68
C ALA A 121 1.57 -13.67 -13.19
N GLU A 122 0.57 -14.08 -13.96
CA GLU A 122 0.54 -13.89 -15.43
C GLU A 122 0.49 -12.41 -15.83
N LYS A 123 0.09 -11.51 -14.92
CA LYS A 123 0.01 -10.07 -15.17
C LYS A 123 1.16 -9.29 -14.53
N CYS A 124 2.07 -9.97 -13.87
CA CYS A 124 3.18 -9.33 -13.17
C CYS A 124 4.01 -8.44 -14.11
N ASP A 125 4.34 -8.94 -15.29
CA ASP A 125 5.15 -8.19 -16.25
C ASP A 125 4.49 -6.89 -16.70
N LYS A 126 3.17 -6.88 -16.83
CA LYS A 126 2.40 -5.67 -17.19
C LYS A 126 2.48 -4.63 -16.08
N VAL A 127 2.36 -5.06 -14.82
CA VAL A 127 2.47 -4.18 -13.67
C VAL A 127 3.88 -3.59 -13.58
N VAL A 128 4.90 -4.44 -13.73
CA VAL A 128 6.30 -4.00 -13.72
C VAL A 128 6.54 -2.94 -14.80
N SER A 129 6.09 -3.20 -16.02
CA SER A 129 6.25 -2.25 -17.13
C SER A 129 5.58 -0.91 -16.84
N ALA A 130 4.35 -0.94 -16.32
CA ALA A 130 3.63 0.28 -15.98
C ALA A 130 4.35 1.08 -14.88
N LEU A 131 4.85 0.41 -13.86
CA LEU A 131 5.61 1.05 -12.78
C LEU A 131 6.90 1.68 -13.32
N GLU A 132 7.63 0.96 -14.15
CA GLU A 132 8.86 1.48 -14.76
C GLU A 132 8.59 2.70 -15.63
N GLU A 133 7.51 2.71 -16.40
CA GLU A 133 7.10 3.87 -17.21
C GLU A 133 6.81 5.10 -16.35
N ASP A 134 6.29 4.89 -15.14
CA ASP A 134 6.01 5.98 -14.21
C ASP A 134 7.19 6.35 -13.31
N GLY A 135 8.38 5.82 -13.61
CA GLY A 135 9.61 6.22 -12.94
C GLY A 135 10.02 5.34 -11.77
N PHE A 136 9.40 4.21 -11.57
CA PHE A 136 9.78 3.28 -10.49
C PHE A 136 10.92 2.36 -10.90
N CYS A 137 11.76 2.04 -9.93
CA CYS A 137 12.76 0.99 -10.01
C CYS A 137 12.24 -0.20 -9.20
N ILE A 138 12.23 -1.38 -9.78
CA ILE A 138 11.75 -2.58 -9.09
C ILE A 138 12.80 -3.07 -8.11
N LEU A 139 12.44 -3.18 -6.84
CA LEU A 139 13.34 -3.65 -5.78
C LEU A 139 13.31 -5.17 -5.66
N GLU A 140 12.12 -5.77 -5.67
CA GLU A 140 11.96 -7.22 -5.63
C GLU A 140 10.55 -7.63 -6.02
N ILE A 141 10.41 -8.90 -6.41
CA ILE A 141 9.14 -9.50 -6.75
C ILE A 141 9.01 -10.78 -5.93
N LEU A 142 7.89 -10.93 -5.22
CA LEU A 142 7.54 -12.16 -4.52
C LEU A 142 6.47 -12.90 -5.32
N GLU A 143 6.54 -14.22 -5.33
CA GLU A 143 5.52 -15.06 -5.92
C GLU A 143 5.09 -16.11 -4.91
N GLU A 144 3.80 -16.34 -4.82
CA GLU A 144 3.23 -17.41 -4.01
C GLU A 144 1.96 -17.90 -4.70
N GLU A 145 1.93 -19.19 -5.04
CA GLU A 145 0.88 -19.81 -5.82
C GLU A 145 0.73 -19.09 -7.16
N GLU A 146 -0.45 -18.60 -7.49
CA GLU A 146 -0.73 -17.90 -8.75
C GLU A 146 -0.64 -16.39 -8.64
N TRP A 147 -0.09 -15.88 -7.52
CA TRP A 147 -0.06 -14.45 -7.19
C TRP A 147 1.37 -13.91 -7.11
N CYS A 148 1.52 -12.62 -7.39
CA CYS A 148 2.78 -11.94 -7.14
C CYS A 148 2.56 -10.62 -6.39
N ALA A 149 3.64 -10.17 -5.76
CA ALA A 149 3.72 -8.87 -5.13
C ALA A 149 5.00 -8.18 -5.58
N VAL A 150 4.96 -6.87 -5.76
CA VAL A 150 6.07 -6.08 -6.27
C VAL A 150 6.40 -4.97 -5.29
N ALA A 151 7.66 -4.87 -4.89
CA ALA A 151 8.17 -3.72 -4.17
C ALA A 151 8.97 -2.87 -5.15
N ALA A 152 8.68 -1.58 -5.20
CA ALA A 152 9.30 -0.65 -6.11
C ALA A 152 9.64 0.66 -5.39
N GLN A 153 10.60 1.39 -5.92
CA GLN A 153 11.00 2.68 -5.39
C GLN A 153 10.98 3.72 -6.50
N LEU A 154 10.32 4.85 -6.24
CA LEU A 154 10.25 5.92 -7.21
C LEU A 154 11.62 6.59 -7.29
N LYS A 155 12.13 6.76 -8.49
CA LYS A 155 13.38 7.48 -8.73
C LYS A 155 13.15 8.97 -8.50
N ALA A 156 14.15 9.61 -7.97
CA ALA A 156 14.08 11.04 -7.64
C ALA A 156 13.63 11.93 -8.80
#